data_a21519dbda046cbd824cb74ce3810ac0
#
_entry.id   a21519dbda046cbd824cb74ce3810ac0
#
_cell.length_a   1.000
_cell.length_b   1.000
_cell.length_c   1.000
_cell.angle_alpha   90.00
_cell.angle_beta   90.00
_cell.angle_gamma   90.00
#
_symmetry.space_group_name_H-M   'P 1'
#
loop_
_entity.id
_entity.type
_entity.pdbx_description
1 polymer ?
#
loop_
_entity_poly.entity_id
_entity_poly.type
_entity_poly.pdbx_seq_one_letter_code
_entity_poly.pdbx_strand_id
1 'polypeptide(L)'
;MITRTLSTIGAITASHTISVEVREDSLSNAASLDTLVHEGDKLPAKGTRRYKATERIKAGDTNGALRLKLWEGNITSKVTDNKFIGMIKVEGTDLDYGAIRPGDDIEFNYTINEAGSLDVEVSIERLGIVKNEKNFYDSESAQKDMNSEDTVYELEDEGQSILQQADELEDNVSDDRLDTIRELAEESQSLADDLVIDPEKVKKNSDNLIKAKVLLNKIKEDNQENIREKNLADIRAWYQSEVEPLCNDTERNDMQSMIDSLARLVRRKTTEFEELASAIRGKGYWGILFECSKSFVGGLFSYLRSRPYNFTDKEQYHHLVQEGESAIRNDDFERLKRVVATMFVSQKQDVDMSEMSAAANIMRS
;
A
#
# COMPACT_ATOMS: atom_id res chain seq x y z
N MET A 1 55.02 -12.93 27.97
CA MET A 1 53.65 -12.50 28.30
C MET A 1 52.89 -12.34 26.99
N ILE A 2 52.01 -13.29 26.62
CA ILE A 2 51.29 -13.26 25.38
C ILE A 2 49.90 -12.70 25.72
N THR A 3 49.66 -11.44 25.32
CA THR A 3 48.36 -10.80 25.48
C THR A 3 47.48 -11.31 24.34
N ARG A 4 46.53 -12.20 24.63
CA ARG A 4 45.46 -12.55 23.71
C ARG A 4 44.47 -11.39 23.68
N THR A 5 44.46 -10.65 22.55
CA THR A 5 43.38 -9.75 22.22
C THR A 5 42.16 -10.60 21.86
N LEU A 6 41.18 -10.68 22.72
CA LEU A 6 39.85 -11.18 22.38
C LEU A 6 39.24 -10.16 21.41
N SER A 7 39.20 -10.47 20.12
CA SER A 7 38.36 -9.76 19.21
C SER A 7 36.90 -10.03 19.61
N THR A 8 36.24 -9.01 20.13
CA THR A 8 34.80 -9.04 20.36
C THR A 8 34.17 -9.15 18.95
N ILE A 9 33.62 -10.31 18.63
CA ILE A 9 32.76 -10.46 17.47
C ILE A 9 31.57 -9.55 17.76
N GLY A 10 31.42 -8.48 17.00
CA GLY A 10 30.27 -7.59 17.13
C GLY A 10 28.98 -8.42 17.00
N ALA A 11 28.00 -8.17 17.85
CA ALA A 11 26.72 -8.84 17.75
C ALA A 11 26.10 -8.53 16.38
N ILE A 12 25.65 -9.55 15.66
CA ILE A 12 24.89 -9.39 14.43
C ILE A 12 23.55 -8.75 14.82
N THR A 13 23.13 -7.75 14.08
CA THR A 13 21.90 -7.01 14.34
C THR A 13 20.96 -7.09 13.14
N ALA A 14 19.66 -6.95 13.41
CA ALA A 14 18.64 -6.87 12.35
C ALA A 14 18.93 -5.67 11.45
N SER A 15 18.97 -5.89 10.16
CA SER A 15 19.21 -4.86 9.16
C SER A 15 17.99 -3.97 8.93
N HIS A 16 16.80 -4.47 9.23
CA HIS A 16 15.53 -3.79 9.02
C HIS A 16 14.52 -4.14 10.12
N THR A 17 13.56 -3.24 10.33
CA THR A 17 12.38 -3.51 11.17
C THR A 17 11.43 -4.43 10.41
N ILE A 18 10.96 -5.50 11.05
CA ILE A 18 9.99 -6.45 10.51
C ILE A 18 8.73 -6.40 11.35
N SER A 19 7.57 -6.31 10.69
CA SER A 19 6.27 -6.14 11.35
C SER A 19 5.19 -6.99 10.70
N VAL A 20 4.15 -7.31 11.46
CA VAL A 20 2.90 -7.92 10.99
C VAL A 20 1.82 -6.85 10.87
N GLU A 21 1.08 -6.84 9.77
CA GLU A 21 -0.09 -5.98 9.59
C GLU A 21 -1.26 -6.50 10.43
N VAL A 22 -1.85 -5.63 11.22
CA VAL A 22 -3.01 -5.94 12.08
C VAL A 22 -4.08 -4.87 11.93
N ARG A 23 -5.34 -5.20 12.18
CA ARG A 23 -6.42 -4.21 12.34
C ARG A 23 -6.37 -3.60 13.74
N GLU A 24 -6.66 -2.33 13.86
CA GLU A 24 -6.72 -1.65 15.15
C GLU A 24 -7.95 -2.09 15.97
N ASP A 25 -9.08 -2.26 15.32
CA ASP A 25 -10.30 -2.80 15.92
C ASP A 25 -11.17 -3.56 14.90
N SER A 26 -12.21 -4.23 15.38
CA SER A 26 -13.12 -5.03 14.54
C SER A 26 -14.05 -4.20 13.64
N LEU A 27 -14.20 -2.91 13.88
CA LEU A 27 -15.10 -1.99 13.17
C LEU A 27 -14.33 -1.09 12.20
N SER A 28 -13.04 -0.83 12.48
CA SER A 28 -12.14 -0.06 11.63
C SER A 28 -11.44 -0.97 10.62
N ASN A 29 -11.36 -0.52 9.38
CA ASN A 29 -10.46 -1.12 8.39
C ASN A 29 -9.04 -0.51 8.45
N ALA A 30 -8.77 0.33 9.45
CA ALA A 30 -7.45 0.92 9.63
C ALA A 30 -6.44 -0.19 9.94
N ALA A 31 -5.41 -0.27 9.09
CA ALA A 31 -4.29 -1.18 9.27
C ALA A 31 -3.20 -0.49 10.10
N SER A 32 -2.59 -1.23 11.00
CA SER A 32 -1.40 -0.81 11.75
C SER A 32 -0.35 -1.91 11.73
N LEU A 33 0.87 -1.57 12.14
CA LEU A 33 1.99 -2.50 12.21
C LEU A 33 2.23 -2.96 13.65
N ASP A 34 2.35 -4.27 13.86
CA ASP A 34 2.83 -4.88 15.09
C ASP A 34 4.26 -5.37 14.89
N THR A 35 5.23 -4.65 15.47
CA THR A 35 6.65 -4.91 15.23
C THR A 35 7.10 -6.20 15.90
N LEU A 36 7.76 -7.06 15.14
CA LEU A 36 8.39 -8.29 15.60
C LEU A 36 9.82 -8.02 16.09
N VAL A 37 10.60 -7.29 15.26
CA VAL A 37 11.99 -6.90 15.54
C VAL A 37 12.24 -5.52 14.98
N HIS A 38 13.00 -4.69 15.69
CA HIS A 38 13.45 -3.39 15.23
C HIS A 38 14.82 -3.48 14.53
N GLU A 39 15.03 -2.59 13.58
CA GLU A 39 16.37 -2.37 13.02
C GLU A 39 17.37 -2.11 14.16
N GLY A 40 18.51 -2.79 14.10
CA GLY A 40 19.54 -2.70 15.13
C GLY A 40 19.37 -3.65 16.32
N ASP A 41 18.24 -4.36 16.46
CA ASP A 41 18.05 -5.38 17.48
C ASP A 41 19.01 -6.56 17.27
N LYS A 42 19.48 -7.14 18.37
CA LYS A 42 20.42 -8.28 18.33
C LYS A 42 19.77 -9.53 17.77
N LEU A 43 20.47 -10.19 16.84
CA LEU A 43 20.12 -11.50 16.33
C LEU A 43 20.93 -12.62 17.01
N PRO A 44 20.40 -13.84 17.16
CA PRO A 44 19.06 -14.25 16.77
C PRO A 44 17.97 -13.67 17.67
N ALA A 45 16.82 -13.33 17.09
CA ALA A 45 15.63 -12.86 17.80
C ALA A 45 14.52 -13.90 17.68
N LYS A 46 13.74 -14.08 18.74
CA LYS A 46 12.57 -14.95 18.74
C LYS A 46 11.48 -14.35 19.63
N GLY A 47 10.25 -14.63 19.28
CA GLY A 47 9.13 -14.18 20.08
C GLY A 47 7.81 -14.84 19.69
N THR A 48 6.80 -14.52 20.46
CA THR A 48 5.42 -14.91 20.22
C THR A 48 4.56 -13.66 20.22
N ARG A 49 3.66 -13.56 19.24
CA ARG A 49 2.59 -12.56 19.20
C ARG A 49 1.26 -13.27 19.27
N ARG A 50 0.28 -12.63 19.87
CA ARG A 50 -1.09 -13.15 19.94
C ARG A 50 -2.02 -12.19 19.22
N TYR A 51 -2.84 -12.78 18.35
CA TYR A 51 -3.82 -12.06 17.56
C TYR A 51 -5.17 -12.73 17.71
N LYS A 52 -6.23 -12.06 17.27
CA LYS A 52 -7.57 -12.64 17.19
C LYS A 52 -8.02 -12.68 15.72
N ALA A 53 -8.59 -13.80 15.31
CA ALA A 53 -9.21 -13.90 14.00
C ALA A 53 -10.43 -12.96 13.94
N THR A 54 -10.62 -12.29 12.80
CA THR A 54 -11.79 -11.43 12.56
C THR A 54 -12.81 -12.09 11.64
N GLU A 55 -12.45 -13.17 10.97
CA GLU A 55 -13.27 -13.86 9.98
C GLU A 55 -13.45 -15.34 10.31
N ARG A 56 -14.46 -15.96 9.67
CA ARG A 56 -14.72 -17.39 9.79
C ARG A 56 -14.19 -18.13 8.57
N ILE A 57 -13.34 -19.15 8.81
CA ILE A 57 -12.77 -20.02 7.79
C ILE A 57 -13.10 -21.47 8.17
N LYS A 58 -13.79 -22.21 7.31
CA LYS A 58 -14.15 -23.61 7.54
C LYS A 58 -13.11 -24.53 6.92
N ALA A 59 -12.88 -25.68 7.54
CA ALA A 59 -12.11 -26.77 6.93
C ALA A 59 -12.65 -27.12 5.54
N GLY A 60 -11.76 -27.20 4.55
CA GLY A 60 -12.10 -27.45 3.16
C GLY A 60 -12.63 -26.24 2.37
N ASP A 61 -12.70 -25.06 2.96
CA ASP A 61 -13.09 -23.83 2.26
C ASP A 61 -11.91 -23.34 1.39
N THR A 62 -12.16 -23.20 0.08
CA THR A 62 -11.15 -22.72 -0.88
C THR A 62 -11.14 -21.21 -1.07
N ASN A 63 -12.14 -20.49 -0.53
CA ASN A 63 -12.30 -19.06 -0.70
C ASN A 63 -11.94 -18.26 0.56
N GLY A 64 -11.97 -18.89 1.73
CA GLY A 64 -11.63 -18.26 3.00
C GLY A 64 -10.18 -18.51 3.39
N ALA A 65 -9.46 -17.45 3.77
CA ALA A 65 -8.10 -17.56 4.27
C ALA A 65 -7.82 -16.57 5.40
N LEU A 66 -7.06 -17.00 6.40
CA LEU A 66 -6.41 -16.12 7.37
C LEU A 66 -5.14 -15.57 6.73
N ARG A 67 -4.98 -14.26 6.73
CA ARG A 67 -3.86 -13.56 6.07
C ARG A 67 -3.05 -12.80 7.10
N LEU A 68 -1.79 -13.21 7.27
CA LEU A 68 -0.81 -12.54 8.13
C LEU A 68 0.24 -11.92 7.20
N LYS A 69 0.09 -10.64 6.90
CA LYS A 69 0.98 -9.90 6.02
C LYS A 69 2.20 -9.42 6.77
N LEU A 70 3.37 -9.60 6.18
CA LEU A 70 4.66 -9.19 6.73
C LEU A 70 5.23 -8.02 5.94
N TRP A 71 5.73 -7.05 6.67
CA TRP A 71 6.27 -5.81 6.13
C TRP A 71 7.66 -5.54 6.70
N GLU A 72 8.54 -5.02 5.86
CA GLU A 72 9.87 -4.55 6.20
C GLU A 72 9.93 -3.04 6.09
N GLY A 73 10.31 -2.37 7.19
CA GLY A 73 10.34 -0.92 7.28
C GLY A 73 9.79 -0.43 8.62
N ASN A 74 9.87 0.86 8.85
CA ASN A 74 9.47 1.50 10.10
C ASN A 74 8.44 2.63 9.91
N ILE A 75 7.79 2.72 8.75
CA ILE A 75 6.79 3.72 8.44
C ILE A 75 5.46 3.29 9.07
N THR A 76 4.99 4.04 10.05
CA THR A 76 3.74 3.75 10.77
C THR A 76 2.55 4.54 10.26
N SER A 77 2.80 5.65 9.55
CA SER A 77 1.75 6.53 9.01
C SER A 77 0.91 5.88 7.93
N LYS A 78 1.54 5.01 7.12
CA LYS A 78 0.87 4.24 6.08
C LYS A 78 1.60 2.90 5.88
N VAL A 79 0.92 1.80 6.19
CA VAL A 79 1.50 0.45 6.14
C VAL A 79 2.07 0.12 4.77
N THR A 80 1.37 0.49 3.70
CA THR A 80 1.78 0.23 2.30
C THR A 80 2.99 1.02 1.82
N ASP A 81 3.51 1.96 2.62
CA ASP A 81 4.75 2.67 2.31
C ASP A 81 6.00 1.88 2.76
N ASN A 82 5.79 0.76 3.49
CA ASN A 82 6.84 -0.20 3.79
C ASN A 82 6.96 -1.24 2.67
N LYS A 83 8.06 -2.00 2.69
CA LYS A 83 8.25 -3.11 1.76
C LYS A 83 7.39 -4.30 2.18
N PHE A 84 6.51 -4.74 1.31
CA PHE A 84 5.81 -6.01 1.49
C PHE A 84 6.81 -7.16 1.29
N ILE A 85 6.98 -8.02 2.31
CA ILE A 85 7.92 -9.15 2.26
C ILE A 85 7.22 -10.50 2.10
N GLY A 86 5.90 -10.49 2.12
CA GLY A 86 5.10 -11.68 1.86
C GLY A 86 3.93 -11.84 2.84
N MET A 87 3.20 -12.92 2.66
CA MET A 87 1.98 -13.21 3.43
C MET A 87 1.92 -14.69 3.80
N ILE A 88 1.68 -14.96 5.07
CA ILE A 88 1.33 -16.31 5.51
C ILE A 88 -0.17 -16.45 5.35
N LYS A 89 -0.57 -17.42 4.53
CA LYS A 89 -1.96 -17.70 4.21
C LYS A 89 -2.34 -19.04 4.82
N VAL A 90 -3.33 -19.03 5.71
CA VAL A 90 -3.94 -20.25 6.25
C VAL A 90 -5.31 -20.38 5.61
N GLU A 91 -5.43 -21.28 4.66
CA GLU A 91 -6.67 -21.58 3.95
C GLU A 91 -7.50 -22.64 4.68
N GLY A 92 -8.79 -22.73 4.35
CA GLY A 92 -9.61 -23.79 4.90
C GLY A 92 -9.12 -25.20 4.51
N THR A 93 -8.37 -25.32 3.42
CA THR A 93 -7.71 -26.56 2.97
C THR A 93 -6.52 -26.97 3.85
N ASP A 94 -5.92 -26.02 4.58
CA ASP A 94 -4.86 -26.31 5.57
C ASP A 94 -5.42 -26.86 6.89
N LEU A 95 -6.74 -26.83 7.06
CA LEU A 95 -7.41 -27.32 8.27
C LEU A 95 -7.90 -28.75 8.09
N ASP A 96 -7.40 -29.68 8.91
CA ASP A 96 -7.85 -31.08 8.90
C ASP A 96 -9.33 -31.20 9.32
N TYR A 97 -9.80 -30.33 10.20
CA TYR A 97 -11.18 -30.33 10.73
C TYR A 97 -11.58 -28.98 11.33
N GLY A 98 -12.86 -28.79 11.55
CA GLY A 98 -13.37 -27.64 12.31
C GLY A 98 -13.48 -26.35 11.51
N ALA A 99 -13.23 -25.24 12.17
CA ALA A 99 -13.21 -23.90 11.57
C ALA A 99 -12.48 -22.92 12.49
N ILE A 100 -11.77 -21.97 11.90
CA ILE A 100 -11.37 -20.73 12.57
C ILE A 100 -12.63 -19.87 12.73
N ARG A 101 -12.78 -19.21 13.87
CA ARG A 101 -13.95 -18.38 14.19
C ARG A 101 -13.50 -16.96 14.57
N PRO A 102 -14.30 -15.93 14.28
CA PRO A 102 -14.04 -14.61 14.83
C PRO A 102 -13.84 -14.68 16.35
N GLY A 103 -12.75 -14.06 16.82
CA GLY A 103 -12.36 -14.07 18.24
C GLY A 103 -11.47 -15.24 18.67
N ASP A 104 -11.22 -16.24 17.81
CA ASP A 104 -10.25 -17.30 18.12
C ASP A 104 -8.86 -16.69 18.28
N ASP A 105 -8.13 -17.16 19.31
CA ASP A 105 -6.73 -16.75 19.55
C ASP A 105 -5.82 -17.45 18.55
N ILE A 106 -5.02 -16.61 17.86
CA ILE A 106 -3.98 -17.01 16.94
C ILE A 106 -2.65 -16.75 17.63
N GLU A 107 -1.85 -17.77 17.80
CA GLU A 107 -0.50 -17.65 18.29
C GLU A 107 0.48 -17.68 17.11
N PHE A 108 1.25 -16.61 16.98
CA PHE A 108 2.24 -16.39 15.94
C PHE A 108 3.63 -16.46 16.58
N ASN A 109 4.32 -17.55 16.35
CA ASN A 109 5.68 -17.77 16.81
C ASN A 109 6.66 -17.44 15.70
N TYR A 110 7.70 -16.67 15.99
CA TYR A 110 8.72 -16.32 15.00
C TYR A 110 10.14 -16.49 15.57
N THR A 111 11.06 -16.81 14.68
CA THR A 111 12.49 -16.85 14.94
C THR A 111 13.24 -16.22 13.77
N ILE A 112 14.06 -15.21 14.05
CA ILE A 112 14.97 -14.60 13.07
C ILE A 112 16.38 -15.02 13.46
N ASN A 113 17.06 -15.77 12.60
CA ASN A 113 18.40 -16.28 12.87
C ASN A 113 19.49 -15.22 12.61
N GLU A 114 20.75 -15.56 12.84
CA GLU A 114 21.90 -14.65 12.63
C GLU A 114 22.10 -14.26 11.15
N ALA A 115 21.58 -15.04 10.21
CA ALA A 115 21.62 -14.73 8.79
C ALA A 115 20.43 -13.81 8.35
N GLY A 116 19.53 -13.45 9.29
CA GLY A 116 18.33 -12.67 9.00
C GLY A 116 17.16 -13.50 8.44
N SER A 117 17.30 -14.82 8.33
CA SER A 117 16.23 -15.69 7.89
C SER A 117 15.12 -15.78 8.93
N LEU A 118 13.87 -15.66 8.50
CA LEU A 118 12.66 -15.66 9.30
C LEU A 118 11.94 -17.02 9.20
N ASP A 119 11.84 -17.72 10.33
CA ASP A 119 10.97 -18.88 10.49
C ASP A 119 9.70 -18.47 11.23
N VAL A 120 8.55 -18.96 10.77
CA VAL A 120 7.24 -18.61 11.34
C VAL A 120 6.39 -19.86 11.54
N GLU A 121 5.70 -19.90 12.68
CA GLU A 121 4.72 -20.92 13.01
C GLU A 121 3.42 -20.24 13.47
N VAL A 122 2.30 -20.62 12.86
CA VAL A 122 0.96 -20.16 13.23
C VAL A 122 0.21 -21.30 13.86
N SER A 123 -0.31 -21.08 15.06
CA SER A 123 -1.13 -22.06 15.77
C SER A 123 -2.43 -21.44 16.30
N ILE A 124 -3.47 -22.27 16.40
CA ILE A 124 -4.77 -21.93 16.98
C ILE A 124 -5.05 -22.98 18.03
N GLU A 125 -5.29 -22.56 19.27
CA GLU A 125 -5.38 -23.46 20.43
C GLU A 125 -6.27 -24.71 20.19
N ARG A 126 -7.41 -24.53 19.52
CA ARG A 126 -8.34 -25.64 19.24
C ARG A 126 -7.99 -26.53 18.06
N LEU A 127 -7.14 -26.03 17.16
CA LEU A 127 -6.81 -26.70 15.89
C LEU A 127 -5.35 -27.16 15.85
N GLY A 128 -4.51 -26.71 16.78
CA GLY A 128 -3.08 -26.98 16.82
C GLY A 128 -2.27 -26.09 15.85
N ILE A 129 -1.12 -26.58 15.40
CA ILE A 129 -0.32 -25.89 14.39
C ILE A 129 -1.03 -26.01 13.03
N VAL A 130 -1.37 -24.86 12.46
CA VAL A 130 -2.12 -24.78 11.20
C VAL A 130 -1.23 -24.36 10.02
N LYS A 131 -0.07 -23.71 10.29
CA LYS A 131 0.90 -23.36 9.27
C LYS A 131 2.31 -23.26 9.88
N ASN A 132 3.31 -23.72 9.13
CA ASN A 132 4.72 -23.61 9.50
C ASN A 132 5.54 -23.28 8.25
N GLU A 133 6.16 -22.10 8.24
CA GLU A 133 7.01 -21.62 7.14
C GLU A 133 8.44 -21.49 7.66
N LYS A 134 9.36 -22.24 7.07
CA LYS A 134 10.80 -22.12 7.35
C LYS A 134 11.45 -21.29 6.26
N ASN A 135 12.38 -20.43 6.70
CA ASN A 135 13.08 -19.51 5.80
C ASN A 135 12.08 -18.75 4.91
N PHE A 136 11.22 -17.97 5.57
CA PHE A 136 10.09 -17.27 4.95
C PHE A 136 10.49 -16.49 3.69
N TYR A 137 11.68 -15.89 3.65
CA TYR A 137 12.18 -15.15 2.49
C TYR A 137 12.48 -16.03 1.24
N ASP A 138 12.68 -17.33 1.43
CA ASP A 138 12.90 -18.28 0.33
C ASP A 138 11.63 -19.08 -0.01
N SER A 139 10.53 -18.85 0.74
CA SER A 139 9.25 -19.53 0.48
C SER A 139 8.54 -18.92 -0.73
N GLU A 140 7.69 -19.71 -1.40
CA GLU A 140 6.81 -19.20 -2.47
C GLU A 140 5.91 -18.05 -2.00
N SER A 141 5.65 -17.97 -0.69
CA SER A 141 4.86 -16.92 -0.04
C SER A 141 5.57 -15.56 0.03
N ALA A 142 6.88 -15.50 -0.16
CA ALA A 142 7.72 -14.30 -0.01
C ALA A 142 8.32 -13.79 -1.32
N GLN A 143 8.36 -14.60 -2.38
CA GLN A 143 9.08 -14.21 -3.59
C GLN A 143 8.27 -13.25 -4.46
N LYS A 144 8.61 -11.95 -4.41
CA LYS A 144 8.59 -11.15 -5.63
C LYS A 144 9.67 -11.73 -6.53
N ASP A 145 9.29 -12.18 -7.71
CA ASP A 145 10.26 -12.68 -8.68
C ASP A 145 11.12 -11.50 -9.20
N MET A 146 12.29 -11.31 -8.58
CA MET A 146 13.25 -10.26 -8.95
C MET A 146 13.78 -10.42 -10.39
N ASN A 147 13.41 -11.50 -11.08
CA ASN A 147 13.73 -11.74 -12.48
C ASN A 147 12.57 -11.40 -13.41
N SER A 148 11.41 -10.98 -12.90
CA SER A 148 10.26 -10.70 -13.74
C SER A 148 10.30 -9.28 -14.30
N GLU A 149 9.89 -9.13 -15.56
CA GLU A 149 9.68 -7.82 -16.17
C GLU A 149 8.63 -6.99 -15.40
N ASP A 150 7.61 -7.64 -14.86
CA ASP A 150 6.56 -6.98 -14.09
C ASP A 150 7.14 -6.30 -12.84
N THR A 151 8.06 -6.95 -12.11
CA THR A 151 8.75 -6.34 -10.96
C THR A 151 9.59 -5.12 -11.37
N VAL A 152 10.23 -5.16 -12.52
CA VAL A 152 11.02 -4.03 -13.04
C VAL A 152 10.11 -2.84 -13.32
N TYR A 153 9.00 -3.04 -14.02
CA TYR A 153 8.02 -1.97 -14.31
C TYR A 153 7.39 -1.40 -13.03
N GLU A 154 7.08 -2.25 -12.05
CA GLU A 154 6.58 -1.78 -10.75
C GLU A 154 7.57 -0.88 -10.02
N LEU A 155 8.88 -1.20 -10.04
CA LEU A 155 9.90 -0.38 -9.42
C LEU A 155 10.11 0.95 -10.17
N GLU A 156 9.99 0.95 -11.49
CA GLU A 156 10.03 2.21 -12.28
C GLU A 156 8.84 3.10 -11.95
N ASP A 157 7.63 2.56 -11.93
CA ASP A 157 6.41 3.30 -11.57
C ASP A 157 6.49 3.83 -10.13
N GLU A 158 7.02 3.03 -9.20
CA GLU A 158 7.26 3.42 -7.81
C GLU A 158 8.29 4.55 -7.73
N GLY A 159 9.40 4.45 -8.45
CA GLY A 159 10.44 5.49 -8.52
C GLY A 159 9.89 6.78 -9.09
N GLN A 160 9.10 6.72 -10.17
CA GLN A 160 8.44 7.88 -10.75
C GLN A 160 7.46 8.54 -9.78
N SER A 161 6.70 7.73 -9.02
CA SER A 161 5.80 8.25 -8.00
C SER A 161 6.55 8.96 -6.87
N ILE A 162 7.71 8.44 -6.46
CA ILE A 162 8.56 9.08 -5.43
C ILE A 162 9.13 10.41 -5.94
N LEU A 163 9.62 10.45 -7.18
CA LEU A 163 10.13 11.67 -7.81
C LEU A 163 9.04 12.75 -7.87
N GLN A 164 7.84 12.39 -8.32
CA GLN A 164 6.70 13.32 -8.34
C GLN A 164 6.37 13.84 -6.95
N GLN A 165 6.36 12.99 -5.92
CA GLN A 165 6.11 13.41 -4.56
C GLN A 165 7.22 14.31 -4.00
N ALA A 166 8.48 14.10 -4.38
CA ALA A 166 9.59 14.95 -4.00
C ALA A 166 9.45 16.35 -4.62
N ASP A 167 9.06 16.42 -5.90
CA ASP A 167 8.82 17.70 -6.60
C ASP A 167 7.64 18.47 -5.98
N GLU A 168 6.53 17.78 -5.68
CA GLU A 168 5.39 18.38 -4.99
C GLU A 168 5.75 18.91 -3.59
N LEU A 169 6.69 18.24 -2.89
CA LEU A 169 7.16 18.70 -1.59
C LEU A 169 8.10 19.90 -1.71
N GLU A 170 8.96 19.97 -2.72
CA GLU A 170 9.90 21.09 -2.92
C GLU A 170 9.17 22.42 -3.08
N ASP A 171 8.00 22.41 -3.71
CA ASP A 171 7.15 23.60 -3.81
C ASP A 171 6.71 24.17 -2.44
N ASN A 172 6.83 23.36 -1.38
CA ASN A 172 6.29 23.68 -0.04
C ASN A 172 7.33 23.68 1.07
N VAL A 173 8.44 22.93 0.84
CA VAL A 173 9.45 22.67 1.87
C VAL A 173 10.83 22.73 1.22
N SER A 174 11.73 23.56 1.79
CA SER A 174 13.16 23.54 1.41
C SER A 174 13.88 22.56 2.35
N ASP A 175 14.29 21.39 1.83
CA ASP A 175 14.93 20.34 2.63
C ASP A 175 15.96 19.59 1.78
N ASP A 176 17.22 19.59 2.22
CA ASP A 176 18.33 18.98 1.48
C ASP A 176 18.15 17.45 1.27
N ARG A 177 17.29 16.80 2.05
CA ARG A 177 16.98 15.37 1.87
C ARG A 177 16.25 15.07 0.56
N LEU A 178 15.60 16.08 -0.06
CA LEU A 178 14.92 15.93 -1.35
C LEU A 178 15.89 15.55 -2.47
N ASP A 179 17.12 16.10 -2.47
CA ASP A 179 18.15 15.73 -3.43
C ASP A 179 18.55 14.26 -3.29
N THR A 180 18.73 13.81 -2.04
CA THR A 180 19.03 12.39 -1.77
C THR A 180 17.89 11.45 -2.21
N ILE A 181 16.63 11.88 -2.02
CA ILE A 181 15.46 11.12 -2.47
C ILE A 181 15.47 10.97 -3.98
N ARG A 182 15.77 12.06 -4.72
CA ARG A 182 15.88 12.04 -6.19
C ARG A 182 16.97 11.08 -6.66
N GLU A 183 18.17 11.20 -6.09
CA GLU A 183 19.30 10.31 -6.43
C GLU A 183 18.92 8.83 -6.24
N LEU A 184 18.26 8.49 -5.14
CA LEU A 184 17.84 7.12 -4.85
C LEU A 184 16.73 6.60 -5.79
N ALA A 185 15.81 7.48 -6.20
CA ALA A 185 14.70 7.10 -7.07
C ALA A 185 15.06 7.09 -8.56
N GLU A 186 15.98 7.96 -9.02
CA GLU A 186 16.42 8.02 -10.41
C GLU A 186 17.08 6.73 -10.91
N GLU A 187 17.79 6.01 -10.03
CA GLU A 187 18.41 4.72 -10.39
C GLU A 187 17.37 3.69 -10.88
N SER A 188 16.09 3.79 -10.45
CA SER A 188 15.03 2.87 -10.87
C SER A 188 14.52 3.14 -12.30
N GLN A 189 14.67 4.37 -12.81
CA GLN A 189 14.07 4.82 -14.08
C GLN A 189 14.67 4.17 -15.33
N SER A 190 15.78 3.44 -15.20
CA SER A 190 16.47 2.78 -16.31
C SER A 190 16.53 1.26 -16.19
N LEU A 191 15.73 0.68 -15.29
CA LEU A 191 15.76 -0.79 -15.07
C LEU A 191 15.21 -1.57 -16.27
N ALA A 192 14.13 -1.08 -16.90
CA ALA A 192 13.52 -1.73 -18.06
C ALA A 192 14.31 -1.57 -19.35
N ASP A 193 15.23 -0.62 -19.41
CA ASP A 193 16.10 -0.42 -20.59
C ASP A 193 17.19 -1.50 -20.69
N ASP A 194 17.44 -2.25 -19.62
CA ASP A 194 18.45 -3.30 -19.62
C ASP A 194 17.97 -4.52 -20.43
N LEU A 195 18.79 -4.96 -21.38
CA LEU A 195 18.51 -6.14 -22.22
C LEU A 195 18.42 -7.46 -21.44
N VAL A 196 18.99 -7.49 -20.26
CA VAL A 196 18.97 -8.65 -19.33
C VAL A 196 18.71 -8.13 -17.93
N ILE A 197 17.68 -8.67 -17.29
CA ILE A 197 17.36 -8.33 -15.92
C ILE A 197 18.45 -8.85 -14.98
N ASP A 198 19.09 -7.95 -14.24
CA ASP A 198 20.06 -8.29 -13.19
C ASP A 198 19.35 -8.26 -11.81
N PRO A 199 19.11 -9.44 -11.18
CA PRO A 199 18.40 -9.51 -9.90
C PRO A 199 19.06 -8.73 -8.78
N GLU A 200 20.41 -8.61 -8.78
CA GLU A 200 21.12 -7.81 -7.77
C GLU A 200 20.86 -6.32 -7.96
N LYS A 201 20.81 -5.86 -9.22
CA LYS A 201 20.48 -4.47 -9.56
C LYS A 201 19.03 -4.18 -9.18
N VAL A 202 18.08 -5.07 -9.49
CA VAL A 202 16.67 -4.95 -9.13
C VAL A 202 16.50 -4.87 -7.61
N LYS A 203 17.16 -5.76 -6.86
CA LYS A 203 17.16 -5.73 -5.39
C LYS A 203 17.72 -4.43 -4.83
N LYS A 204 18.87 -3.98 -5.33
CA LYS A 204 19.50 -2.70 -4.91
C LYS A 204 18.54 -1.54 -5.11
N ASN A 205 17.85 -1.49 -6.26
CA ASN A 205 16.89 -0.43 -6.56
C ASN A 205 15.68 -0.49 -5.62
N SER A 206 15.12 -1.68 -5.38
CA SER A 206 14.06 -1.87 -4.38
C SER A 206 14.48 -1.31 -3.00
N ASP A 207 15.69 -1.63 -2.53
CA ASP A 207 16.21 -1.13 -1.25
C ASP A 207 16.40 0.40 -1.26
N ASN A 208 16.82 0.98 -2.39
CA ASN A 208 16.94 2.43 -2.56
C ASN A 208 15.60 3.15 -2.51
N LEU A 209 14.57 2.60 -3.19
CA LEU A 209 13.22 3.17 -3.16
C LEU A 209 12.61 3.14 -1.75
N ILE A 210 12.90 2.09 -0.96
CA ILE A 210 12.50 2.04 0.45
C ILE A 210 13.16 3.17 1.24
N LYS A 211 14.48 3.37 1.08
CA LYS A 211 15.19 4.47 1.73
C LYS A 211 14.63 5.83 1.33
N ALA A 212 14.33 6.03 0.04
CA ALA A 212 13.70 7.24 -0.45
C ALA A 212 12.33 7.48 0.19
N LYS A 213 11.48 6.45 0.30
CA LYS A 213 10.18 6.53 0.99
C LYS A 213 10.32 6.90 2.47
N VAL A 214 11.28 6.31 3.18
CA VAL A 214 11.55 6.63 4.59
C VAL A 214 11.92 8.10 4.75
N LEU A 215 12.83 8.61 3.91
CA LEU A 215 13.22 10.03 3.93
C LEU A 215 12.03 10.93 3.60
N LEU A 216 11.24 10.59 2.58
CA LEU A 216 10.07 11.33 2.14
C LEU A 216 9.02 11.44 3.28
N ASN A 217 8.74 10.34 3.96
CA ASN A 217 7.82 10.33 5.09
C ASN A 217 8.35 11.15 6.27
N LYS A 218 9.65 11.09 6.53
CA LYS A 218 10.26 11.91 7.58
C LYS A 218 10.18 13.41 7.28
N ILE A 219 10.38 13.82 6.02
CA ILE A 219 10.16 15.22 5.61
C ILE A 219 8.69 15.62 5.81
N LYS A 220 7.75 14.72 5.42
CA LYS A 220 6.31 14.96 5.61
C LYS A 220 5.92 15.10 7.08
N GLU A 221 6.49 14.27 7.97
CA GLU A 221 6.27 14.35 9.42
C GLU A 221 6.84 15.64 10.01
N ASP A 222 8.09 15.98 9.66
CA ASP A 222 8.78 17.20 10.14
C ASP A 222 8.04 18.49 9.71
N ASN A 223 7.35 18.46 8.58
CA ASN A 223 6.68 19.61 7.96
C ASN A 223 5.15 19.46 7.89
N GLN A 224 4.58 18.57 8.68
CA GLN A 224 3.17 18.15 8.58
C GLN A 224 2.17 19.33 8.60
N GLU A 225 2.37 20.33 9.47
CA GLU A 225 1.45 21.49 9.57
C GLU A 225 1.47 22.30 8.27
N ASN A 226 2.64 22.63 7.73
CA ASN A 226 2.78 23.41 6.50
C ASN A 226 2.17 22.70 5.30
N ILE A 227 2.42 21.39 5.19
CA ILE A 227 1.89 20.54 4.10
C ILE A 227 0.36 20.48 4.18
N ARG A 228 -0.20 20.34 5.38
CA ARG A 228 -1.65 20.33 5.59
C ARG A 228 -2.31 21.68 5.33
N GLU A 229 -1.67 22.78 5.71
CA GLU A 229 -2.15 24.14 5.38
C GLU A 229 -2.23 24.34 3.87
N LYS A 230 -1.20 23.94 3.15
CA LYS A 230 -1.18 23.99 1.68
C LYS A 230 -2.26 23.09 1.08
N ASN A 231 -2.32 21.84 1.49
CA ASN A 231 -3.33 20.87 1.01
C ASN A 231 -4.76 21.38 1.22
N LEU A 232 -5.03 22.01 2.37
CA LEU A 232 -6.32 22.66 2.64
C LEU A 232 -6.58 23.82 1.68
N ALA A 233 -5.56 24.65 1.40
CA ALA A 233 -5.69 25.75 0.45
C ALA A 233 -5.97 25.24 -0.98
N ASP A 234 -5.29 24.20 -1.41
CA ASP A 234 -5.47 23.56 -2.72
C ASP A 234 -6.86 22.91 -2.84
N ILE A 235 -7.32 22.21 -1.80
CA ILE A 235 -8.69 21.66 -1.75
C ILE A 235 -9.73 22.78 -1.86
N ARG A 236 -9.54 23.90 -1.19
CA ARG A 236 -10.46 25.06 -1.26
C ARG A 236 -10.48 25.67 -2.66
N ALA A 237 -9.31 25.89 -3.25
CA ALA A 237 -9.19 26.44 -4.60
C ALA A 237 -9.85 25.52 -5.64
N TRP A 238 -9.52 24.23 -5.60
CA TRP A 238 -10.15 23.23 -6.46
C TRP A 238 -11.67 23.14 -6.28
N TYR A 239 -12.14 23.11 -5.03
CA TYR A 239 -13.57 23.10 -4.75
C TYR A 239 -14.28 24.31 -5.37
N GLN A 240 -13.75 25.52 -5.12
CA GLN A 240 -14.36 26.77 -5.63
C GLN A 240 -14.35 26.87 -7.16
N SER A 241 -13.26 26.41 -7.81
CA SER A 241 -13.13 26.55 -9.26
C SER A 241 -13.87 25.48 -10.05
N GLU A 242 -13.85 24.23 -9.58
CA GLU A 242 -14.30 23.10 -10.38
C GLU A 242 -15.56 22.41 -9.86
N VAL A 243 -15.71 22.30 -8.54
CA VAL A 243 -16.79 21.50 -7.93
C VAL A 243 -18.00 22.33 -7.57
N GLU A 244 -17.81 23.44 -6.87
CA GLU A 244 -18.89 24.30 -6.36
C GLU A 244 -19.86 24.77 -7.46
N PRO A 245 -19.42 25.15 -8.69
CA PRO A 245 -20.33 25.55 -9.77
C PRO A 245 -21.31 24.47 -10.20
N LEU A 246 -21.00 23.20 -9.90
CA LEU A 246 -21.81 22.04 -10.27
C LEU A 246 -22.69 21.54 -9.13
N CYS A 247 -22.47 22.03 -7.90
CA CYS A 247 -23.19 21.60 -6.71
C CYS A 247 -24.61 22.16 -6.64
N ASN A 248 -25.56 21.32 -6.22
CA ASN A 248 -26.81 21.80 -5.64
C ASN A 248 -26.59 22.36 -4.21
N ASP A 249 -27.63 22.96 -3.62
CA ASP A 249 -27.51 23.62 -2.30
C ASP A 249 -27.14 22.64 -1.17
N THR A 250 -27.61 21.40 -1.21
CA THR A 250 -27.29 20.36 -0.24
C THR A 250 -25.84 19.95 -0.36
N GLU A 251 -25.39 19.66 -1.58
CA GLU A 251 -24.00 19.27 -1.84
C GLU A 251 -23.02 20.38 -1.46
N ARG A 252 -23.36 21.64 -1.76
CA ARG A 252 -22.56 22.79 -1.41
C ARG A 252 -22.39 22.92 0.12
N ASN A 253 -23.49 22.81 0.87
CA ASN A 253 -23.45 22.86 2.33
C ASN A 253 -22.64 21.71 2.93
N ASP A 254 -22.81 20.51 2.42
CA ASP A 254 -22.08 19.32 2.86
C ASP A 254 -20.57 19.47 2.60
N MET A 255 -20.18 19.84 1.38
CA MET A 255 -18.77 20.03 1.02
C MET A 255 -18.13 21.13 1.86
N GLN A 256 -18.81 22.26 2.06
CA GLN A 256 -18.31 23.35 2.89
C GLN A 256 -18.12 22.89 4.34
N SER A 257 -19.07 22.13 4.90
CA SER A 257 -18.97 21.60 6.26
C SER A 257 -17.78 20.63 6.41
N MET A 258 -17.50 19.79 5.40
CA MET A 258 -16.35 18.91 5.40
C MET A 258 -15.04 19.70 5.33
N ILE A 259 -14.95 20.72 4.47
CA ILE A 259 -13.78 21.60 4.34
C ILE A 259 -13.52 22.38 5.64
N ASP A 260 -14.56 22.88 6.31
CA ASP A 260 -14.43 23.56 7.59
C ASP A 260 -13.99 22.60 8.71
N SER A 261 -14.40 21.34 8.64
CA SER A 261 -13.93 20.29 9.54
C SER A 261 -12.47 19.95 9.30
N LEU A 262 -12.05 19.85 8.03
CA LEU A 262 -10.65 19.63 7.64
C LEU A 262 -9.75 20.76 8.17
N ALA A 263 -10.19 22.01 8.09
CA ALA A 263 -9.45 23.16 8.62
C ALA A 263 -9.15 23.04 10.13
N ARG A 264 -10.07 22.43 10.90
CA ARG A 264 -9.87 22.20 12.35
C ARG A 264 -8.87 21.11 12.67
N LEU A 265 -8.57 20.22 11.70
CA LEU A 265 -7.67 19.08 11.86
C LEU A 265 -6.21 19.40 11.51
N VAL A 266 -5.92 20.51 10.83
CA VAL A 266 -4.56 20.87 10.35
C VAL A 266 -3.48 20.68 11.42
N ARG A 267 -3.75 21.11 12.66
CA ARG A 267 -2.79 21.06 13.79
C ARG A 267 -2.90 19.83 14.66
N ARG A 268 -3.79 18.90 14.34
CA ARG A 268 -3.94 17.68 15.13
C ARG A 268 -2.96 16.60 14.67
N LYS A 269 -2.31 15.94 15.62
CA LYS A 269 -1.39 14.80 15.34
C LYS A 269 -2.19 13.49 15.18
N THR A 270 -3.12 13.46 14.21
CA THR A 270 -3.95 12.27 13.91
C THR A 270 -4.01 12.08 12.40
N THR A 271 -4.39 10.90 11.93
CA THR A 271 -4.62 10.58 10.49
C THR A 271 -5.95 11.13 9.96
N GLU A 272 -6.78 11.67 10.84
CA GLU A 272 -8.13 12.20 10.50
C GLU A 272 -8.10 13.26 9.42
N PHE A 273 -7.01 14.05 9.32
CA PHE A 273 -6.87 15.07 8.28
C PHE A 273 -6.77 14.44 6.90
N GLU A 274 -5.91 13.46 6.74
CA GLU A 274 -5.67 12.76 5.47
C GLU A 274 -6.91 11.98 5.03
N GLU A 275 -7.58 11.32 5.97
CA GLU A 275 -8.82 10.58 5.72
C GLU A 275 -9.95 11.51 5.25
N LEU A 276 -10.13 12.64 5.95
CA LEU A 276 -11.16 13.61 5.57
C LEU A 276 -10.82 14.32 4.26
N ALA A 277 -9.54 14.67 4.01
CA ALA A 277 -9.09 15.22 2.73
C ALA A 277 -9.38 14.27 1.56
N SER A 278 -9.09 12.97 1.75
CA SER A 278 -9.43 11.93 0.77
C SER A 278 -10.94 11.80 0.54
N ALA A 279 -11.74 11.83 1.60
CA ALA A 279 -13.20 11.79 1.52
C ALA A 279 -13.79 12.99 0.76
N ILE A 280 -13.25 14.21 0.99
CA ILE A 280 -13.65 15.43 0.27
C ILE A 280 -13.35 15.28 -1.23
N ARG A 281 -12.13 14.84 -1.59
CA ARG A 281 -11.76 14.60 -2.99
C ARG A 281 -12.63 13.52 -3.62
N GLY A 282 -12.82 12.39 -2.92
CA GLY A 282 -13.67 11.30 -3.38
C GLY A 282 -15.10 11.75 -3.68
N LYS A 283 -15.71 12.52 -2.77
CA LYS A 283 -17.06 13.08 -2.97
C LYS A 283 -17.10 14.06 -4.15
N GLY A 284 -16.10 14.93 -4.28
CA GLY A 284 -16.01 15.87 -5.39
C GLY A 284 -15.79 15.19 -6.72
N TYR A 285 -14.82 14.28 -6.83
CA TYR A 285 -14.53 13.58 -8.10
C TYR A 285 -15.65 12.64 -8.52
N TRP A 286 -16.07 11.72 -7.64
CA TRP A 286 -17.00 10.65 -7.99
C TRP A 286 -18.47 11.03 -7.77
N GLY A 287 -18.77 11.83 -6.74
CA GLY A 287 -20.13 12.24 -6.45
C GLY A 287 -20.62 13.44 -7.27
N ILE A 288 -19.73 14.33 -7.70
CA ILE A 288 -20.11 15.58 -8.35
C ILE A 288 -19.54 15.68 -9.77
N LEU A 289 -18.19 15.68 -9.92
CA LEU A 289 -17.57 15.86 -11.24
C LEU A 289 -17.90 14.73 -12.20
N PHE A 290 -17.87 13.49 -11.74
CA PHE A 290 -18.23 12.34 -12.60
C PHE A 290 -19.69 12.38 -13.05
N GLU A 291 -20.59 12.85 -12.19
CA GLU A 291 -22.01 12.93 -12.51
C GLU A 291 -22.36 14.13 -13.41
N CYS A 292 -21.65 15.25 -13.26
CA CYS A 292 -22.06 16.52 -13.85
C CYS A 292 -21.09 17.10 -14.89
N SER A 293 -19.81 16.67 -14.92
CA SER A 293 -18.78 17.26 -15.78
C SER A 293 -18.40 16.39 -16.97
N LYS A 294 -18.84 16.79 -18.18
CA LYS A 294 -18.45 16.11 -19.42
C LYS A 294 -16.93 16.16 -19.67
N SER A 295 -16.27 17.27 -19.33
CA SER A 295 -14.82 17.42 -19.49
C SER A 295 -14.06 16.48 -18.57
N PHE A 296 -14.48 16.32 -17.33
CA PHE A 296 -13.89 15.40 -16.36
C PHE A 296 -14.00 13.94 -16.83
N VAL A 297 -15.22 13.50 -17.21
CA VAL A 297 -15.44 12.13 -17.68
C VAL A 297 -14.70 11.86 -19.01
N GLY A 298 -14.65 12.85 -19.90
CA GLY A 298 -13.86 12.78 -21.14
C GLY A 298 -12.36 12.67 -20.87
N GLY A 299 -11.84 13.37 -19.87
CA GLY A 299 -10.47 13.27 -19.39
C GLY A 299 -10.15 11.87 -18.85
N LEU A 300 -11.04 11.33 -18.00
CA LEU A 300 -10.92 9.95 -17.48
C LEU A 300 -10.92 8.91 -18.61
N PHE A 301 -11.82 9.06 -19.58
CA PHE A 301 -11.84 8.19 -20.75
C PHE A 301 -10.53 8.24 -21.52
N SER A 302 -9.99 9.43 -21.76
CA SER A 302 -8.72 9.62 -22.47
C SER A 302 -7.56 8.99 -21.70
N TYR A 303 -7.52 9.14 -20.38
CA TYR A 303 -6.55 8.51 -19.49
C TYR A 303 -6.59 6.98 -19.59
N LEU A 304 -7.78 6.37 -19.45
CA LEU A 304 -7.95 4.92 -19.54
C LEU A 304 -7.61 4.39 -20.94
N ARG A 305 -7.99 5.14 -22.00
CA ARG A 305 -7.68 4.78 -23.38
C ARG A 305 -6.17 4.78 -23.67
N SER A 306 -5.39 5.59 -23.01
CA SER A 306 -3.94 5.64 -23.22
C SER A 306 -3.17 4.48 -22.55
N ARG A 307 -3.86 3.63 -21.74
CA ARG A 307 -3.25 2.58 -20.93
C ARG A 307 -3.81 1.18 -21.23
N PRO A 308 -3.67 0.66 -22.47
CA PRO A 308 -4.18 -0.66 -22.83
C PRO A 308 -3.56 -1.82 -22.02
N TYR A 309 -2.36 -1.63 -21.49
CA TYR A 309 -1.65 -2.61 -20.68
C TYR A 309 -2.34 -2.91 -19.34
N ASN A 310 -3.17 -1.97 -18.84
CA ASN A 310 -3.93 -2.15 -17.59
C ASN A 310 -5.15 -3.07 -17.73
N PHE A 311 -5.38 -3.67 -18.90
CA PHE A 311 -6.55 -4.50 -19.15
C PHE A 311 -6.13 -5.93 -19.53
N THR A 312 -6.69 -6.94 -18.85
CA THR A 312 -6.44 -8.35 -19.16
C THR A 312 -7.14 -8.76 -20.45
N ASP A 313 -8.42 -8.38 -20.60
CA ASP A 313 -9.23 -8.66 -21.78
C ASP A 313 -9.06 -7.52 -22.82
N LYS A 314 -8.19 -7.76 -23.80
CA LYS A 314 -7.91 -6.80 -24.87
C LYS A 314 -9.09 -6.60 -25.83
N GLU A 315 -9.92 -7.63 -26.05
CA GLU A 315 -11.10 -7.51 -26.90
C GLU A 315 -12.16 -6.63 -26.25
N GLN A 316 -12.44 -6.87 -24.96
CA GLN A 316 -13.31 -6.02 -24.17
C GLN A 316 -12.80 -4.58 -24.12
N TYR A 317 -11.49 -4.37 -23.89
CA TYR A 317 -10.89 -3.04 -23.91
C TYR A 317 -11.13 -2.32 -25.24
N HIS A 318 -10.83 -2.96 -26.38
CA HIS A 318 -11.04 -2.34 -27.69
C HIS A 318 -12.50 -2.02 -27.96
N HIS A 319 -13.43 -2.88 -27.54
CA HIS A 319 -14.86 -2.63 -27.64
C HIS A 319 -15.26 -1.40 -26.82
N LEU A 320 -14.81 -1.29 -25.56
CA LEU A 320 -15.11 -0.15 -24.68
C LEU A 320 -14.52 1.16 -25.23
N VAL A 321 -13.32 1.13 -25.82
CA VAL A 321 -12.73 2.30 -26.46
C VAL A 321 -13.57 2.77 -27.64
N GLN A 322 -14.02 1.86 -28.54
CA GLN A 322 -14.89 2.21 -29.66
C GLN A 322 -16.26 2.75 -29.21
N GLU A 323 -16.80 2.16 -28.16
CA GLU A 323 -18.07 2.60 -27.57
C GLU A 323 -17.94 4.00 -26.94
N GLY A 324 -16.86 4.28 -26.21
CA GLY A 324 -16.60 5.59 -25.63
C GLY A 324 -16.38 6.68 -26.70
N GLU A 325 -15.61 6.38 -27.76
CA GLU A 325 -15.45 7.29 -28.88
C GLU A 325 -16.79 7.58 -29.60
N SER A 326 -17.63 6.56 -29.72
CA SER A 326 -18.99 6.73 -30.27
C SER A 326 -19.86 7.61 -29.38
N ALA A 327 -19.77 7.42 -28.05
CA ALA A 327 -20.51 8.23 -27.09
C ALA A 327 -20.08 9.72 -27.18
N ILE A 328 -18.77 9.98 -27.28
CA ILE A 328 -18.23 11.34 -27.45
C ILE A 328 -18.72 11.97 -28.76
N ARG A 329 -18.65 11.24 -29.90
CA ARG A 329 -19.13 11.76 -31.21
C ARG A 329 -20.61 12.10 -31.21
N ASN A 330 -21.43 11.36 -30.46
CA ASN A 330 -22.86 11.54 -30.37
C ASN A 330 -23.33 12.45 -29.23
N ASP A 331 -22.38 13.03 -28.47
CA ASP A 331 -22.64 13.83 -27.27
C ASP A 331 -23.47 13.07 -26.20
N ASP A 332 -23.33 11.72 -26.14
CA ASP A 332 -24.05 10.84 -25.22
C ASP A 332 -23.28 10.69 -23.92
N PHE A 333 -23.50 11.63 -23.02
CA PHE A 333 -22.76 11.70 -21.71
C PHE A 333 -23.06 10.49 -20.83
N GLU A 334 -24.31 10.05 -20.74
CA GLU A 334 -24.70 8.91 -19.92
C GLU A 334 -24.04 7.60 -20.38
N ARG A 335 -23.93 7.45 -21.72
CA ARG A 335 -23.21 6.31 -22.28
C ARG A 335 -21.72 6.39 -21.98
N LEU A 336 -21.11 7.57 -22.10
CA LEU A 336 -19.70 7.77 -21.78
C LEU A 336 -19.40 7.45 -20.31
N LYS A 337 -20.24 7.88 -19.35
CA LYS A 337 -20.12 7.53 -17.93
C LYS A 337 -20.13 6.02 -17.73
N ARG A 338 -21.07 5.31 -18.34
CA ARG A 338 -21.13 3.83 -18.24
C ARG A 338 -19.87 3.15 -18.79
N VAL A 339 -19.38 3.61 -19.94
CA VAL A 339 -18.14 3.10 -20.53
C VAL A 339 -16.95 3.30 -19.58
N VAL A 340 -16.78 4.52 -19.06
CA VAL A 340 -15.69 4.83 -18.13
C VAL A 340 -15.79 3.99 -16.87
N ALA A 341 -16.97 3.87 -16.26
CA ALA A 341 -17.18 3.03 -15.08
C ALA A 341 -16.84 1.56 -15.37
N THR A 342 -17.25 1.03 -16.54
CA THR A 342 -16.92 -0.34 -16.94
C THR A 342 -15.43 -0.50 -17.17
N MET A 343 -14.74 0.46 -17.78
CA MET A 343 -13.30 0.43 -17.97
C MET A 343 -12.56 0.38 -16.62
N PHE A 344 -12.98 1.17 -15.62
CA PHE A 344 -12.38 1.12 -14.27
C PHE A 344 -12.50 -0.27 -13.63
N VAL A 345 -13.68 -0.91 -13.75
CA VAL A 345 -13.90 -2.25 -13.18
C VAL A 345 -13.15 -3.35 -13.95
N SER A 346 -12.93 -3.11 -15.27
CA SER A 346 -12.26 -4.09 -16.16
C SER A 346 -10.74 -3.97 -16.18
N GLN A 347 -10.17 -2.99 -15.49
CA GLN A 347 -8.71 -2.95 -15.32
C GLN A 347 -8.24 -4.23 -14.65
N LYS A 348 -7.04 -4.67 -14.97
CA LYS A 348 -6.34 -5.70 -14.20
C LYS A 348 -6.47 -5.28 -12.74
N GLN A 349 -7.25 -6.01 -11.98
CA GLN A 349 -7.00 -6.06 -10.56
C GLN A 349 -5.70 -6.84 -10.48
N ASP A 350 -4.61 -6.16 -10.13
CA ASP A 350 -3.40 -6.85 -9.77
C ASP A 350 -3.78 -7.87 -8.73
N VAL A 351 -3.66 -9.16 -9.06
CA VAL A 351 -4.01 -10.24 -8.13
C VAL A 351 -3.18 -10.08 -6.87
N ASP A 352 -1.96 -9.56 -7.01
CA ASP A 352 -1.08 -9.17 -5.90
C ASP A 352 -1.58 -7.92 -5.17
N MET A 353 -2.06 -6.90 -5.87
CA MET A 353 -2.63 -5.70 -5.25
C MET A 353 -4.01 -5.97 -4.62
N SER A 354 -4.81 -6.91 -5.11
CA SER A 354 -6.06 -7.29 -4.43
C SER A 354 -5.79 -8.09 -3.16
N GLU A 355 -4.75 -8.92 -3.13
CA GLU A 355 -4.30 -9.60 -1.92
C GLU A 355 -3.57 -8.64 -0.97
N MET A 356 -2.77 -7.70 -1.48
CA MET A 356 -2.18 -6.62 -0.70
C MET A 356 -3.22 -5.64 -0.17
N SER A 357 -4.25 -5.31 -0.95
CA SER A 357 -5.34 -4.41 -0.54
C SER A 357 -6.42 -5.10 0.30
N ALA A 358 -6.52 -6.43 0.27
CA ALA A 358 -7.38 -7.14 1.20
C ALA A 358 -6.96 -6.80 2.63
N ALA A 359 -7.87 -6.25 3.42
CA ALA A 359 -7.58 -5.88 4.80
C ALA A 359 -7.06 -7.10 5.58
N ALA A 360 -6.08 -6.89 6.47
CA ALA A 360 -5.66 -7.92 7.40
C ALA A 360 -6.88 -8.45 8.17
N ASN A 361 -7.03 -9.77 8.27
CA ASN A 361 -8.13 -10.38 8.98
C ASN A 361 -7.74 -10.92 10.36
N ILE A 362 -6.75 -10.27 10.95
CA ILE A 362 -6.31 -10.43 12.33
C ILE A 362 -6.30 -9.08 13.05
N MET A 363 -6.54 -9.10 14.36
CA MET A 363 -6.41 -7.92 15.22
C MET A 363 -5.59 -8.25 16.46
N ARG A 364 -5.06 -7.23 17.14
CA ARG A 364 -4.37 -7.41 18.43
C ARG A 364 -5.30 -8.07 19.46
N SER A 365 -4.75 -8.98 20.23
CA SER A 365 -5.47 -9.68 21.31
C SER A 365 -5.69 -8.79 22.53
#